data_9710486625ce7ec86d0a15bdb1a03ed3
#
_entry.id   9710486625ce7ec86d0a15bdb1a03ed3
#
_cell.length_a   1.000
_cell.length_b   1.000
_cell.length_c   1.000
_cell.angle_alpha   90.00
_cell.angle_beta   90.00
_cell.angle_gamma   90.00
#
_symmetry.space_group_name_H-M   'P 1'
#
loop_
_entity.id
_entity.type
_entity.pdbx_description
1 polymer ?
#
loop_
_entity_poly.entity_id
_entity_poly.type
_entity_poly.pdbx_seq_one_letter_code
_entity_poly.pdbx_strand_id
1 'polypeptide(L)'
;MDDANQVDSVVKEVSQLLGNQFDSDARQKLTTLLFRSIQGSNDVILSPMAEKFGPVTLLDEWDSIFNGLDESRIENTLQNIEQVQKEKFSPRSVAIPWFPERQKDLEGYYSSNSVDYSVLDCSPSNLNLSLRPLSLANTKDFIKKSTSAGLPSMQKKGIVLDQTVRDFDELYSQAKRLDLPSVIFTRTQESLKTRIVFGIPLVVVLNEMRFYQPLLKVQKNLPWRSALRGPDDVASHLTDIIDEAKRTGNLLVSIDFSKYDQSINPELQAKVGEYYKAVFQSSFSDDIDELIHIKANIKIVSPTGITSGGHGEPSGSAFTNEDDSIAQHCIARQSKIPVEGYFDIQGDDGVYMVNPDSYDTFVSNFNKFGLDVNLEKSTTSMVFLTYLQNLYHPFYRTAEGTIPGIYPTYRALNRICYLERYINFMESGLLGRDYFAIRTLSILENCKNHPYFEELVSFVLSKDKYNLSPSAKGIADYVKFVSETEGFSSDIINQYGDDVKGIKTWKAFQLVNKLRA
;
A
#
# COMPACT_ATOMS: atom_id res chain seq x y z
N MET A 1 6.74 14.60 31.22
CA MET A 1 8.20 14.56 30.97
C MET A 1 8.43 15.50 29.80
N ASP A 2 9.48 16.31 29.79
CA ASP A 2 9.79 17.19 28.66
C ASP A 2 10.13 16.28 27.44
N ASP A 3 9.63 16.62 26.26
CA ASP A 3 9.82 15.84 25.03
C ASP A 3 11.30 15.53 24.75
N ALA A 4 12.19 16.48 25.09
CA ALA A 4 13.63 16.33 24.95
C ALA A 4 14.19 15.20 25.85
N ASN A 5 13.81 15.18 27.11
CA ASN A 5 14.22 14.14 28.04
C ASN A 5 13.70 12.75 27.65
N GLN A 6 12.49 12.69 27.08
CA GLN A 6 11.91 11.44 26.59
C GLN A 6 12.73 10.88 25.42
N VAL A 7 13.01 11.72 24.42
CA VAL A 7 13.79 11.33 23.24
C VAL A 7 15.21 10.93 23.63
N ASP A 8 15.89 11.71 24.48
CA ASP A 8 17.24 11.41 24.95
C ASP A 8 17.32 10.07 25.69
N SER A 9 16.30 9.74 26.48
CA SER A 9 16.20 8.44 27.16
C SER A 9 16.15 7.28 26.16
N VAL A 10 15.30 7.38 25.12
CA VAL A 10 15.17 6.34 24.10
C VAL A 10 16.45 6.21 23.26
N VAL A 11 17.05 7.33 22.85
CA VAL A 11 18.31 7.31 22.07
C VAL A 11 19.45 6.71 22.88
N LYS A 12 19.48 6.94 24.19
CA LYS A 12 20.47 6.33 25.11
C LYS A 12 20.26 4.81 25.19
N GLU A 13 19.02 4.35 25.32
CA GLU A 13 18.67 2.92 25.33
C GLU A 13 19.12 2.22 24.04
N VAL A 14 18.81 2.79 22.87
CA VAL A 14 19.27 2.30 21.57
C VAL A 14 20.80 2.32 21.47
N SER A 15 21.47 3.36 21.99
CA SER A 15 22.93 3.45 21.98
C SER A 15 23.58 2.37 22.84
N GLN A 16 22.98 2.02 23.96
CA GLN A 16 23.46 0.92 24.82
C GLN A 16 23.30 -0.45 24.12
N LEU A 17 22.20 -0.64 23.40
CA LEU A 17 21.95 -1.88 22.64
C LEU A 17 22.94 -2.05 21.49
N LEU A 18 23.19 -0.99 20.71
CA LEU A 18 23.93 -1.07 19.44
C LEU A 18 25.42 -0.76 19.56
N GLY A 19 25.84 -0.11 20.64
CA GLY A 19 27.24 0.22 20.88
C GLY A 19 27.88 1.05 19.76
N ASN A 20 29.05 0.62 19.29
CA ASN A 20 29.84 1.33 18.28
C ASN A 20 29.23 1.30 16.86
N GLN A 21 28.21 0.46 16.61
CA GLN A 21 27.53 0.40 15.32
C GLN A 21 26.56 1.56 15.11
N PHE A 22 26.18 2.25 16.18
CA PHE A 22 25.28 3.39 16.18
C PHE A 22 26.07 4.68 16.27
N ASP A 23 26.50 5.20 15.13
CA ASP A 23 27.33 6.37 15.02
C ASP A 23 26.57 7.68 15.34
N SER A 24 27.27 8.80 15.32
CA SER A 24 26.70 10.12 15.64
C SER A 24 25.63 10.56 14.63
N ASP A 25 25.79 10.25 13.35
CA ASP A 25 24.82 10.60 12.30
C ASP A 25 23.52 9.81 12.48
N ALA A 26 23.61 8.50 12.71
CA ALA A 26 22.46 7.65 12.99
C ALA A 26 21.71 8.10 14.27
N ARG A 27 22.45 8.48 15.33
CA ARG A 27 21.86 9.03 16.57
C ARG A 27 21.09 10.32 16.28
N GLN A 28 21.68 11.24 15.54
CA GLN A 28 21.04 12.51 15.19
C GLN A 28 19.76 12.28 14.36
N LYS A 29 19.79 11.34 13.39
CA LYS A 29 18.63 10.98 12.59
C LYS A 29 17.52 10.36 13.42
N LEU A 30 17.86 9.43 14.34
CA LEU A 30 16.88 8.85 15.26
C LEU A 30 16.27 9.91 16.17
N THR A 31 17.09 10.76 16.77
CA THR A 31 16.63 11.89 17.61
C THR A 31 15.64 12.76 16.86
N THR A 32 15.99 13.18 15.63
CA THR A 32 15.10 14.00 14.78
C THR A 32 13.78 13.29 14.45
N LEU A 33 13.84 11.99 14.15
CA LEU A 33 12.67 11.19 13.84
C LEU A 33 11.71 11.08 15.03
N LEU A 34 12.24 10.79 16.22
CA LEU A 34 11.45 10.67 17.45
C LEU A 34 10.82 12.00 17.85
N PHE A 35 11.55 13.12 17.76
CA PHE A 35 11.01 14.45 18.00
C PHE A 35 9.85 14.77 17.08
N ARG A 36 10.03 14.59 15.76
CA ARG A 36 8.96 14.80 14.77
C ARG A 36 7.75 13.88 15.02
N SER A 37 7.99 12.67 15.49
CA SER A 37 6.91 11.75 15.84
C SER A 37 6.12 12.22 17.03
N ILE A 38 6.78 12.77 18.08
CA ILE A 38 6.10 13.30 19.27
C ILE A 38 5.26 14.51 18.90
N GLN A 39 5.84 15.46 18.18
CA GLN A 39 5.18 16.74 17.87
C GLN A 39 4.10 16.62 16.79
N GLY A 40 4.20 15.61 15.92
CA GLY A 40 3.41 15.58 14.70
C GLY A 40 3.88 16.64 13.70
N SER A 41 3.04 16.99 12.74
CA SER A 41 3.31 18.07 11.76
C SER A 41 2.01 18.69 11.27
N ASN A 42 1.96 20.01 11.23
CA ASN A 42 0.89 20.78 10.58
C ASN A 42 1.30 21.26 9.19
N ASP A 43 2.42 20.79 8.65
CA ASP A 43 2.91 21.21 7.34
C ASP A 43 1.98 20.73 6.23
N VAL A 44 1.45 21.66 5.47
CA VAL A 44 0.62 21.39 4.29
C VAL A 44 1.51 21.53 3.05
N ILE A 45 1.73 20.43 2.36
CA ILE A 45 2.56 20.42 1.14
C ILE A 45 1.64 20.43 -0.07
N LEU A 46 1.73 21.50 -0.84
CA LEU A 46 0.88 21.76 -2.01
C LEU A 46 1.60 21.48 -3.33
N SER A 47 0.85 21.13 -4.36
CA SER A 47 1.33 21.19 -5.74
C SER A 47 1.41 22.64 -6.23
N PRO A 48 2.22 22.94 -7.27
CA PRO A 48 2.30 24.28 -7.83
C PRO A 48 0.94 24.86 -8.30
N MET A 49 0.03 24.00 -8.73
CA MET A 49 -1.34 24.40 -9.08
C MET A 49 -2.12 24.84 -7.83
N ALA A 50 -2.05 24.04 -6.78
CA ALA A 50 -2.75 24.33 -5.52
C ALA A 50 -2.12 25.52 -4.76
N GLU A 51 -0.81 25.74 -4.87
CA GLU A 51 -0.15 26.94 -4.34
C GLU A 51 -0.65 28.21 -5.03
N LYS A 52 -0.89 28.15 -6.35
CA LYS A 52 -1.31 29.31 -7.14
C LYS A 52 -2.79 29.67 -6.94
N PHE A 53 -3.67 28.70 -6.92
CA PHE A 53 -5.12 28.94 -6.96
C PHE A 53 -5.82 28.72 -5.61
N GLY A 54 -5.18 28.01 -4.68
CA GLY A 54 -5.76 27.56 -3.43
C GLY A 54 -6.56 26.24 -3.60
N PRO A 55 -6.35 25.26 -2.74
CA PRO A 55 -7.03 23.96 -2.85
C PRO A 55 -8.56 24.06 -2.75
N VAL A 56 -9.06 24.91 -1.83
CA VAL A 56 -10.51 25.11 -1.63
C VAL A 56 -11.14 25.73 -2.88
N THR A 57 -10.51 26.75 -3.48
CA THR A 57 -10.99 27.35 -4.72
C THR A 57 -11.04 26.33 -5.86
N LEU A 58 -10.02 25.47 -5.98
CA LEU A 58 -10.00 24.41 -6.99
C LEU A 58 -11.12 23.38 -6.76
N LEU A 59 -11.40 23.05 -5.50
CA LEU A 59 -12.50 22.18 -5.14
C LEU A 59 -13.85 22.80 -5.52
N ASP A 60 -14.09 24.06 -5.14
CA ASP A 60 -15.35 24.75 -5.40
C ASP A 60 -15.61 24.93 -6.91
N GLU A 61 -14.56 25.26 -7.68
CA GLU A 61 -14.67 25.37 -9.14
C GLU A 61 -14.97 24.01 -9.79
N TRP A 62 -14.29 22.94 -9.36
CA TRP A 62 -14.59 21.60 -9.86
C TRP A 62 -16.01 21.16 -9.48
N ASP A 63 -16.43 21.43 -8.25
CA ASP A 63 -17.78 21.13 -7.78
C ASP A 63 -18.85 21.84 -8.61
N SER A 64 -18.63 23.12 -8.94
CA SER A 64 -19.52 23.88 -9.81
C SER A 64 -19.61 23.27 -11.22
N ILE A 65 -18.49 22.82 -11.78
CA ILE A 65 -18.47 22.13 -13.07
C ILE A 65 -19.20 20.79 -12.95
N PHE A 66 -18.84 19.96 -11.97
CA PHE A 66 -19.41 18.63 -11.75
C PHE A 66 -20.93 18.65 -11.66
N ASN A 67 -21.48 19.58 -10.85
CA ASN A 67 -22.92 19.73 -10.66
C ASN A 67 -23.65 20.36 -11.87
N GLY A 68 -22.93 20.90 -12.84
CA GLY A 68 -23.49 21.43 -14.09
C GLY A 68 -23.46 20.42 -15.25
N LEU A 69 -22.90 19.23 -15.05
CA LEU A 69 -22.79 18.19 -16.08
C LEU A 69 -24.07 17.36 -16.18
N ASP A 70 -24.20 16.63 -17.29
CA ASP A 70 -25.35 15.77 -17.57
C ASP A 70 -25.39 14.58 -16.58
N GLU A 71 -26.33 14.65 -15.64
CA GLU A 71 -26.55 13.64 -14.60
C GLU A 71 -26.90 12.25 -15.17
N SER A 72 -27.38 12.15 -16.41
CA SER A 72 -27.68 10.85 -17.02
C SER A 72 -26.44 10.01 -17.32
N ARG A 73 -25.25 10.62 -17.29
CA ARG A 73 -23.96 9.96 -17.50
C ARG A 73 -23.41 9.29 -16.22
N ILE A 74 -23.97 9.61 -15.06
CA ILE A 74 -23.48 9.15 -13.76
C ILE A 74 -24.58 8.41 -13.00
N GLU A 75 -24.22 7.25 -12.44
CA GLU A 75 -25.14 6.42 -11.66
C GLU A 75 -25.06 6.85 -10.17
N ASN A 76 -26.17 6.67 -9.43
CA ASN A 76 -26.31 7.12 -8.05
C ASN A 76 -25.21 6.61 -7.10
N THR A 77 -24.76 5.37 -7.29
CA THR A 77 -23.69 4.79 -6.45
C THR A 77 -22.40 5.58 -6.63
N LEU A 78 -22.05 5.95 -7.88
CA LEU A 78 -20.87 6.77 -8.14
C LEU A 78 -21.02 8.18 -7.58
N GLN A 79 -22.22 8.79 -7.69
CA GLN A 79 -22.50 10.10 -7.08
C GLN A 79 -22.26 10.09 -5.57
N ASN A 80 -22.73 9.05 -4.88
CA ASN A 80 -22.51 8.89 -3.44
C ASN A 80 -21.02 8.72 -3.10
N ILE A 81 -20.28 7.93 -3.89
CA ILE A 81 -18.84 7.78 -3.72
C ILE A 81 -18.12 9.11 -3.92
N GLU A 82 -18.47 9.88 -4.96
CA GLU A 82 -17.91 11.21 -5.21
C GLU A 82 -18.18 12.16 -4.05
N GLN A 83 -19.38 12.16 -3.49
CA GLN A 83 -19.72 12.98 -2.33
C GLN A 83 -18.85 12.61 -1.11
N VAL A 84 -18.68 11.34 -0.81
CA VAL A 84 -17.79 10.86 0.27
C VAL A 84 -16.35 11.30 0.03
N GLN A 85 -15.87 11.27 -1.22
CA GLN A 85 -14.51 11.70 -1.54
C GLN A 85 -14.36 13.22 -1.47
N LYS A 86 -15.38 13.99 -1.81
CA LYS A 86 -15.42 15.45 -1.61
C LYS A 86 -15.30 15.81 -0.13
N GLU A 87 -16.01 15.14 0.76
CA GLU A 87 -15.94 15.34 2.21
C GLU A 87 -14.56 15.02 2.80
N LYS A 88 -13.83 14.09 2.19
CA LYS A 88 -12.45 13.74 2.57
C LYS A 88 -11.39 14.67 1.96
N PHE A 89 -11.77 15.66 1.18
CA PHE A 89 -10.83 16.59 0.55
C PHE A 89 -10.08 17.41 1.61
N SER A 90 -8.81 17.08 1.82
CA SER A 90 -8.00 17.65 2.91
C SER A 90 -6.51 17.42 2.69
N PRO A 91 -5.63 18.13 3.44
CA PRO A 91 -4.20 17.92 3.41
C PRO A 91 -3.80 16.46 3.67
N ARG A 92 -2.72 16.02 3.00
CA ARG A 92 -2.21 14.66 3.07
C ARG A 92 -0.84 14.54 3.76
N SER A 93 -0.25 15.67 4.18
CA SER A 93 1.07 15.74 4.81
C SER A 93 1.00 16.05 6.32
N VAL A 94 -0.19 16.31 6.85
CA VAL A 94 -0.40 16.59 8.27
C VAL A 94 -0.33 15.30 9.08
N ALA A 95 0.44 15.33 10.18
CA ALA A 95 0.60 14.20 11.09
C ALA A 95 0.10 14.58 12.49
N ILE A 96 -0.74 13.76 13.10
CA ILE A 96 -1.14 13.94 14.50
C ILE A 96 0.06 13.64 15.44
N PRO A 97 0.14 14.30 16.62
CA PRO A 97 1.13 14.01 17.64
C PRO A 97 1.11 12.54 18.08
N TRP A 98 2.24 12.09 18.66
CA TRP A 98 2.34 10.71 19.14
C TRP A 98 1.36 10.41 20.29
N PHE A 99 1.27 11.31 21.24
CA PHE A 99 0.41 11.14 22.41
C PHE A 99 -0.96 11.80 22.23
N PRO A 100 -2.05 11.12 22.63
CA PRO A 100 -2.11 9.73 23.09
C PRO A 100 -2.48 8.71 21.97
N GLU A 101 -2.99 9.18 20.79
CA GLU A 101 -3.66 8.30 19.83
C GLU A 101 -2.70 7.33 19.14
N ARG A 102 -1.55 7.81 18.68
CA ARG A 102 -0.58 6.96 17.97
C ARG A 102 0.12 5.97 18.90
N GLN A 103 0.29 6.34 20.16
CA GLN A 103 0.75 5.39 21.17
C GLN A 103 -0.22 4.22 21.31
N LYS A 104 -1.52 4.51 21.45
CA LYS A 104 -2.57 3.48 21.53
C LYS A 104 -2.65 2.63 20.26
N ASP A 105 -2.38 3.24 19.11
CA ASP A 105 -2.31 2.51 17.84
C ASP A 105 -1.14 1.50 17.85
N LEU A 106 0.03 1.89 18.36
CA LEU A 106 1.15 0.95 18.55
C LEU A 106 0.82 -0.13 19.58
N GLU A 107 0.20 0.21 20.70
CA GLU A 107 -0.22 -0.75 21.73
C GLU A 107 -1.19 -1.81 21.15
N GLY A 108 -2.02 -1.41 20.18
CA GLY A 108 -2.93 -2.31 19.48
C GLY A 108 -2.23 -3.45 18.73
N TYR A 109 -1.00 -3.24 18.25
CA TYR A 109 -0.21 -4.30 17.61
C TYR A 109 0.19 -5.42 18.57
N TYR A 110 0.24 -5.14 19.88
CA TYR A 110 0.60 -6.10 20.92
C TYR A 110 -0.61 -6.70 21.65
N SER A 111 -1.83 -6.33 21.22
CA SER A 111 -3.03 -6.90 21.80
C SER A 111 -3.17 -8.39 21.41
N SER A 112 -3.16 -9.28 22.41
CA SER A 112 -3.37 -10.70 22.19
C SER A 112 -4.86 -11.03 22.20
N ASN A 113 -5.37 -11.57 21.10
CA ASN A 113 -6.64 -12.25 21.08
C ASN A 113 -6.37 -13.76 21.18
N SER A 114 -7.03 -14.47 22.10
CA SER A 114 -6.94 -15.93 22.17
C SER A 114 -7.81 -16.55 21.07
N VAL A 115 -7.25 -16.69 19.87
CA VAL A 115 -7.89 -17.32 18.72
C VAL A 115 -7.29 -18.72 18.53
N ASP A 116 -8.14 -19.71 18.35
CA ASP A 116 -7.69 -21.06 18.00
C ASP A 116 -7.53 -21.20 16.47
N TYR A 117 -6.28 -21.15 16.00
CA TYR A 117 -5.94 -21.36 14.59
C TYR A 117 -5.66 -22.81 14.25
N SER A 118 -5.81 -23.78 15.15
CA SER A 118 -5.49 -25.20 14.90
C SER A 118 -6.29 -25.81 13.74
N VAL A 119 -7.51 -25.31 13.52
CA VAL A 119 -8.39 -25.76 12.44
C VAL A 119 -8.20 -25.00 11.12
N LEU A 120 -7.40 -23.93 11.11
CA LEU A 120 -7.14 -23.14 9.91
C LEU A 120 -6.12 -23.85 9.01
N ASP A 121 -6.52 -24.16 7.78
CA ASP A 121 -5.65 -24.74 6.77
C ASP A 121 -5.19 -23.64 5.78
N CYS A 122 -3.93 -23.28 5.85
CA CYS A 122 -3.28 -22.35 4.93
C CYS A 122 -2.49 -23.06 3.81
N SER A 123 -2.64 -24.37 3.65
CA SER A 123 -1.99 -25.08 2.54
C SER A 123 -2.52 -24.61 1.19
N PRO A 124 -1.65 -24.31 0.22
CA PRO A 124 -2.09 -23.92 -1.12
C PRO A 124 -2.78 -25.10 -1.83
N SER A 125 -3.99 -24.87 -2.34
CA SER A 125 -4.68 -25.87 -3.15
C SER A 125 -3.96 -26.05 -4.49
N ASN A 126 -3.60 -27.29 -4.83
CA ASN A 126 -3.10 -27.66 -6.16
C ASN A 126 -1.80 -26.99 -6.64
N LEU A 127 -1.00 -26.39 -5.75
CA LEU A 127 0.30 -25.82 -6.08
C LEU A 127 1.40 -26.87 -5.77
N ASN A 128 1.76 -27.66 -6.76
CA ASN A 128 2.92 -28.56 -6.64
C ASN A 128 4.18 -27.79 -7.05
N LEU A 129 4.67 -26.91 -6.16
CA LEU A 129 5.80 -26.00 -6.39
C LEU A 129 7.02 -26.42 -5.56
N SER A 130 8.18 -25.98 -6.01
CA SER A 130 9.47 -26.26 -5.35
C SER A 130 10.37 -25.04 -5.54
N LEU A 131 9.94 -23.89 -4.98
CA LEU A 131 10.64 -22.62 -5.09
C LEU A 131 11.97 -22.64 -4.34
N ARG A 132 12.87 -21.76 -4.78
CA ARG A 132 14.14 -21.45 -4.10
C ARG A 132 14.25 -19.96 -3.87
N PRO A 133 14.84 -19.54 -2.74
CA PRO A 133 15.13 -18.13 -2.52
C PRO A 133 16.13 -17.61 -3.57
N LEU A 134 16.03 -16.32 -3.89
CA LEU A 134 17.01 -15.67 -4.76
C LEU A 134 18.38 -15.59 -4.09
N SER A 135 19.44 -15.51 -4.92
CA SER A 135 20.75 -15.08 -4.44
C SER A 135 20.71 -13.62 -3.99
N LEU A 136 21.55 -13.24 -3.04
CA LEU A 136 21.67 -11.84 -2.57
C LEU A 136 21.99 -10.87 -3.72
N ALA A 137 22.86 -11.28 -4.65
CA ALA A 137 23.22 -10.48 -5.80
C ALA A 137 22.01 -10.12 -6.69
N ASN A 138 21.08 -11.06 -6.87
CA ASN A 138 19.86 -10.82 -7.64
C ASN A 138 18.80 -10.07 -6.82
N THR A 139 18.81 -10.21 -5.49
CA THR A 139 17.81 -9.59 -4.60
C THR A 139 18.00 -8.08 -4.51
N LYS A 140 19.23 -7.59 -4.55
CA LYS A 140 19.53 -6.15 -4.39
C LYS A 140 18.83 -5.26 -5.42
N ASP A 141 18.53 -5.80 -6.61
CA ASP A 141 17.91 -5.03 -7.70
C ASP A 141 16.43 -4.71 -7.41
N PHE A 142 15.80 -5.45 -6.48
CA PHE A 142 14.41 -5.24 -6.06
C PHE A 142 14.28 -4.34 -4.82
N ILE A 143 15.39 -3.86 -4.25
CA ILE A 143 15.36 -3.03 -3.04
C ILE A 143 15.01 -1.58 -3.38
N LYS A 144 13.98 -1.04 -2.72
CA LYS A 144 13.60 0.37 -2.80
C LYS A 144 14.68 1.26 -2.16
N LYS A 145 15.52 1.90 -2.98
CA LYS A 145 16.74 2.61 -2.55
C LYS A 145 16.48 3.92 -1.82
N SER A 146 15.30 4.54 -2.04
CA SER A 146 14.96 5.86 -1.51
C SER A 146 14.56 5.87 -0.03
N THR A 147 14.19 4.72 0.53
CA THR A 147 13.73 4.61 1.92
C THR A 147 14.87 4.36 2.90
N SER A 148 14.61 4.58 4.21
CA SER A 148 15.60 4.32 5.26
C SER A 148 15.97 2.84 5.36
N ALA A 149 17.24 2.57 5.61
CA ALA A 149 17.76 1.24 5.92
C ALA A 149 17.44 0.77 7.35
N GLY A 150 16.79 1.62 8.15
CA GLY A 150 16.58 1.34 9.57
C GLY A 150 17.85 1.35 10.38
N LEU A 151 17.78 0.79 11.57
CA LEU A 151 18.95 0.62 12.44
C LEU A 151 19.91 -0.44 11.87
N PRO A 152 21.23 -0.32 12.15
CA PRO A 152 21.87 0.72 12.98
C PRO A 152 22.18 2.01 12.22
N SER A 153 22.18 2.02 10.88
CA SER A 153 22.76 3.12 10.08
C SER A 153 21.84 4.33 9.89
N MET A 154 20.52 4.15 9.88
CA MET A 154 19.51 5.17 9.58
C MET A 154 19.74 5.93 8.26
N GLN A 155 20.57 5.39 7.36
CA GLN A 155 20.86 5.92 6.03
C GLN A 155 19.75 5.55 5.03
N LYS A 156 19.78 6.17 3.82
CA LYS A 156 18.99 5.65 2.70
C LYS A 156 19.50 4.25 2.31
N LYS A 157 18.60 3.31 1.99
CA LYS A 157 18.98 1.94 1.59
C LYS A 157 20.01 1.94 0.46
N GLY A 158 19.83 2.80 -0.54
CA GLY A 158 20.77 2.88 -1.68
C GLY A 158 22.22 3.21 -1.31
N ILE A 159 22.47 3.84 -0.16
CA ILE A 159 23.83 4.18 0.31
C ILE A 159 24.55 2.96 0.89
N VAL A 160 23.83 2.12 1.63
CA VAL A 160 24.42 1.01 2.40
C VAL A 160 24.18 -0.36 1.75
N LEU A 161 23.40 -0.43 0.68
CA LEU A 161 22.93 -1.69 0.07
C LEU A 161 24.09 -2.59 -0.38
N ASP A 162 25.06 -2.07 -1.12
CA ASP A 162 26.17 -2.88 -1.66
C ASP A 162 27.07 -3.43 -0.55
N GLN A 163 27.27 -2.66 0.52
CA GLN A 163 27.97 -3.14 1.72
C GLN A 163 27.15 -4.21 2.43
N THR A 164 25.85 -3.97 2.64
CA THR A 164 24.98 -4.95 3.32
C THR A 164 24.92 -6.28 2.57
N VAL A 165 24.94 -6.25 1.23
CA VAL A 165 24.98 -7.47 0.40
C VAL A 165 26.32 -8.21 0.53
N ARG A 166 27.45 -7.48 0.55
CA ARG A 166 28.77 -8.09 0.70
C ARG A 166 28.96 -8.77 2.06
N ASP A 167 28.54 -8.10 3.12
CA ASP A 167 28.79 -8.50 4.49
C ASP A 167 27.55 -9.17 5.13
N PHE A 168 26.65 -9.71 4.30
CA PHE A 168 25.31 -10.16 4.69
C PHE A 168 25.33 -11.17 5.85
N ASP A 169 26.13 -12.22 5.73
CA ASP A 169 26.12 -13.31 6.73
C ASP A 169 26.55 -12.83 8.12
N GLU A 170 27.56 -11.95 8.16
CA GLU A 170 28.02 -11.32 9.40
C GLU A 170 26.94 -10.38 9.97
N LEU A 171 26.41 -9.47 9.14
CA LEU A 171 25.41 -8.50 9.56
C LEU A 171 24.08 -9.16 9.96
N TYR A 172 23.67 -10.22 9.27
CA TYR A 172 22.45 -10.94 9.61
C TYR A 172 22.61 -11.72 10.93
N SER A 173 23.74 -12.41 11.12
CA SER A 173 24.07 -13.06 12.39
C SER A 173 24.12 -12.06 13.55
N GLN A 174 24.66 -10.88 13.31
CA GLN A 174 24.73 -9.82 14.28
C GLN A 174 23.34 -9.23 14.60
N ALA A 175 22.49 -9.03 13.57
CA ALA A 175 21.12 -8.57 13.76
C ALA A 175 20.32 -9.53 14.65
N LYS A 176 20.49 -10.83 14.46
CA LYS A 176 19.88 -11.87 15.32
C LYS A 176 20.40 -11.82 16.76
N ARG A 177 21.72 -11.77 16.93
CA ARG A 177 22.35 -11.73 18.26
C ARG A 177 21.95 -10.51 19.08
N LEU A 178 21.81 -9.34 18.45
CA LEU A 178 21.40 -8.10 19.10
C LEU A 178 19.88 -7.96 19.21
N ASP A 179 19.15 -8.86 18.58
CA ASP A 179 17.69 -8.70 18.41
C ASP A 179 17.38 -7.29 17.89
N LEU A 180 17.97 -6.97 16.72
CA LEU A 180 18.06 -5.63 16.14
C LEU A 180 16.66 -5.05 15.88
N PRO A 181 16.30 -3.93 16.52
CA PRO A 181 14.93 -3.43 16.45
C PRO A 181 14.61 -2.71 15.14
N SER A 182 13.34 -2.70 14.78
CA SER A 182 12.76 -1.74 13.84
C SER A 182 12.58 -0.36 14.48
N VAL A 183 12.40 0.67 13.65
CA VAL A 183 12.08 2.03 14.10
C VAL A 183 10.78 2.46 13.47
N ILE A 184 9.90 3.10 14.22
CA ILE A 184 8.66 3.62 13.64
C ILE A 184 8.91 4.85 12.77
N PHE A 185 8.23 4.89 11.64
CA PHE A 185 8.07 6.04 10.76
C PHE A 185 6.59 6.45 10.69
N THR A 186 6.35 7.62 10.14
CA THR A 186 5.01 8.18 10.00
C THR A 186 4.62 8.21 8.53
N ARG A 187 3.45 7.68 8.20
CA ARG A 187 2.79 7.85 6.91
C ARG A 187 1.48 8.59 7.10
N THR A 188 1.34 9.70 6.40
CA THR A 188 0.17 10.57 6.46
C THR A 188 -0.75 10.38 5.26
N GLN A 189 -2.03 10.59 5.47
CA GLN A 189 -3.07 10.53 4.44
C GLN A 189 -4.10 11.64 4.69
N GLU A 190 -5.06 11.77 3.78
CA GLU A 190 -6.21 12.66 3.96
C GLU A 190 -6.97 12.38 5.27
N SER A 191 -7.74 13.35 5.74
CA SER A 191 -8.54 13.29 6.99
C SER A 191 -7.69 13.03 8.24
N LEU A 192 -6.48 13.60 8.29
CA LEU A 192 -5.51 13.47 9.40
C LEU A 192 -5.10 12.02 9.72
N LYS A 193 -5.40 11.08 8.84
CA LYS A 193 -5.02 9.68 9.08
C LYS A 193 -3.50 9.54 9.09
N THR A 194 -2.97 9.16 10.23
CA THR A 194 -1.54 9.04 10.49
C THR A 194 -1.21 7.60 10.86
N ARG A 195 -0.58 6.87 9.95
CA ARG A 195 -0.24 5.45 10.13
C ARG A 195 1.18 5.30 10.67
N ILE A 196 1.39 4.24 11.44
CA ILE A 196 2.70 3.73 11.82
C ILE A 196 3.24 2.88 10.67
N VAL A 197 4.51 3.10 10.30
CA VAL A 197 5.25 2.28 9.34
C VAL A 197 6.53 1.81 10.02
N PHE A 198 6.83 0.53 9.91
CA PHE A 198 7.99 -0.07 10.54
C PHE A 198 9.21 0.04 9.63
N GLY A 199 10.26 0.69 10.10
CA GLY A 199 11.55 0.77 9.44
C GLY A 199 12.41 -0.43 9.82
N ILE A 200 12.15 -1.54 9.18
CA ILE A 200 12.86 -2.80 9.42
C ILE A 200 14.32 -2.67 8.95
N PRO A 201 15.30 -3.19 9.70
CA PRO A 201 16.71 -3.18 9.29
C PRO A 201 16.91 -3.78 7.91
N LEU A 202 17.73 -3.13 7.06
CA LEU A 202 17.93 -3.54 5.67
C LEU A 202 18.36 -4.99 5.51
N VAL A 203 19.20 -5.50 6.40
CA VAL A 203 19.67 -6.89 6.34
C VAL A 203 18.53 -7.89 6.51
N VAL A 204 17.53 -7.57 7.35
CA VAL A 204 16.31 -8.39 7.51
C VAL A 204 15.46 -8.29 6.24
N VAL A 205 15.23 -7.08 5.73
CA VAL A 205 14.47 -6.86 4.48
C VAL A 205 15.13 -7.59 3.30
N LEU A 206 16.47 -7.59 3.22
CA LEU A 206 17.18 -8.35 2.18
C LEU A 206 16.90 -9.85 2.28
N ASN A 207 16.87 -10.41 3.49
CA ASN A 207 16.52 -11.83 3.67
C ASN A 207 15.07 -12.10 3.27
N GLU A 208 14.13 -11.26 3.70
CA GLU A 208 12.73 -11.36 3.29
C GLU A 208 12.58 -11.34 1.76
N MET A 209 13.23 -10.39 1.08
CA MET A 209 13.14 -10.22 -0.37
C MET A 209 13.67 -11.42 -1.17
N ARG A 210 14.59 -12.20 -0.62
CA ARG A 210 15.07 -13.46 -1.25
C ARG A 210 13.93 -14.45 -1.44
N PHE A 211 13.03 -14.55 -0.48
CA PHE A 211 11.87 -15.46 -0.50
C PHE A 211 10.67 -14.79 -1.18
N TYR A 212 10.45 -13.51 -0.92
CA TYR A 212 9.31 -12.76 -1.45
C TYR A 212 9.27 -12.73 -2.99
N GLN A 213 10.39 -12.48 -3.66
CA GLN A 213 10.40 -12.32 -5.11
C GLN A 213 10.01 -13.58 -5.90
N PRO A 214 10.51 -14.79 -5.57
CA PRO A 214 10.01 -16.02 -6.19
C PRO A 214 8.53 -16.28 -5.89
N LEU A 215 8.09 -16.00 -4.65
CA LEU A 215 6.69 -16.14 -4.25
C LEU A 215 5.79 -15.23 -5.07
N LEU A 216 6.13 -13.95 -5.22
CA LEU A 216 5.37 -12.97 -5.98
C LEU A 216 5.13 -13.41 -7.43
N LYS A 217 6.11 -14.05 -8.07
CA LYS A 217 5.96 -14.60 -9.44
C LYS A 217 4.87 -15.65 -9.52
N VAL A 218 4.71 -16.46 -8.48
CA VAL A 218 3.65 -17.47 -8.39
C VAL A 218 2.31 -16.80 -8.10
N GLN A 219 2.29 -15.90 -7.12
CA GLN A 219 1.08 -15.18 -6.73
C GLN A 219 0.44 -14.44 -7.90
N LYS A 220 1.23 -13.84 -8.79
CA LYS A 220 0.74 -13.17 -10.01
C LYS A 220 -0.11 -14.07 -10.92
N ASN A 221 0.10 -15.39 -10.87
CA ASN A 221 -0.63 -16.34 -11.72
C ASN A 221 -1.89 -16.91 -11.05
N LEU A 222 -2.14 -16.59 -9.78
CA LEU A 222 -3.34 -17.06 -9.08
C LEU A 222 -4.58 -16.29 -9.56
N PRO A 223 -5.70 -16.97 -9.81
CA PRO A 223 -6.94 -16.32 -10.28
C PRO A 223 -7.41 -15.20 -9.37
N TRP A 224 -7.32 -15.40 -8.06
CA TRP A 224 -7.78 -14.49 -7.02
C TRP A 224 -6.79 -13.34 -6.67
N ARG A 225 -5.72 -13.18 -7.47
CA ARG A 225 -4.70 -12.12 -7.32
C ARG A 225 -4.60 -11.27 -8.58
N SER A 226 -5.73 -10.91 -9.18
CA SER A 226 -5.77 -10.15 -10.43
C SER A 226 -5.07 -8.78 -10.30
N ALA A 227 -5.12 -8.17 -9.13
CA ALA A 227 -4.48 -6.89 -8.83
C ALA A 227 -2.96 -6.88 -9.07
N LEU A 228 -2.29 -8.02 -8.93
CA LEU A 228 -0.85 -8.16 -9.20
C LEU A 228 -0.52 -8.13 -10.71
N ARG A 229 -1.51 -8.25 -11.59
CA ARG A 229 -1.34 -8.19 -13.06
C ARG A 229 -1.73 -6.83 -13.64
N GLY A 230 -2.54 -6.07 -12.91
CA GLY A 230 -2.91 -4.71 -13.29
C GLY A 230 -4.41 -4.46 -13.38
N PRO A 231 -4.81 -3.20 -13.60
CA PRO A 231 -6.21 -2.78 -13.52
C PRO A 231 -7.11 -3.44 -14.59
N ASP A 232 -6.59 -3.79 -15.75
CA ASP A 232 -7.38 -4.44 -16.81
C ASP A 232 -7.71 -5.90 -16.45
N ASP A 233 -6.77 -6.63 -15.82
CA ASP A 233 -7.04 -7.97 -15.27
C ASP A 233 -8.06 -7.92 -14.14
N VAL A 234 -7.96 -6.92 -13.24
CA VAL A 234 -8.99 -6.69 -12.20
C VAL A 234 -10.36 -6.46 -12.85
N ALA A 235 -10.45 -5.56 -13.82
CA ALA A 235 -11.70 -5.26 -14.50
C ALA A 235 -12.31 -6.50 -15.19
N SER A 236 -11.48 -7.30 -15.84
CA SER A 236 -11.92 -8.56 -16.47
C SER A 236 -12.47 -9.55 -15.44
N HIS A 237 -11.70 -9.81 -14.36
CA HIS A 237 -12.11 -10.77 -13.34
C HIS A 237 -13.36 -10.31 -12.57
N LEU A 238 -13.44 -9.03 -12.20
CA LEU A 238 -14.62 -8.50 -11.53
C LEU A 238 -15.86 -8.47 -12.43
N THR A 239 -15.67 -8.33 -13.76
CA THR A 239 -16.76 -8.48 -14.72
C THR A 239 -17.35 -9.89 -14.65
N ASP A 240 -16.51 -10.92 -14.65
CA ASP A 240 -16.95 -12.31 -14.53
C ASP A 240 -17.67 -12.57 -13.21
N ILE A 241 -17.18 -12.04 -12.09
CA ILE A 241 -17.81 -12.15 -10.77
C ILE A 241 -19.21 -11.50 -10.78
N ILE A 242 -19.33 -10.27 -11.30
CA ILE A 242 -20.60 -9.54 -11.34
C ILE A 242 -21.61 -10.23 -12.24
N ASP A 243 -21.19 -10.71 -13.41
CA ASP A 243 -22.06 -11.39 -14.35
C ASP A 243 -22.56 -12.74 -13.80
N GLU A 244 -21.68 -13.49 -13.15
CA GLU A 244 -22.05 -14.74 -12.51
C GLU A 244 -22.99 -14.53 -11.31
N ALA A 245 -22.73 -13.50 -10.49
CA ALA A 245 -23.62 -13.15 -9.37
C ALA A 245 -25.03 -12.80 -9.88
N LYS A 246 -25.12 -12.02 -10.96
CA LYS A 246 -26.41 -11.70 -11.61
C LYS A 246 -27.11 -12.94 -12.12
N ARG A 247 -26.37 -13.88 -12.72
CA ARG A 247 -26.92 -15.13 -13.28
C ARG A 247 -27.44 -16.08 -12.21
N THR A 248 -26.76 -16.13 -11.07
CA THR A 248 -27.03 -17.09 -9.98
C THR A 248 -27.87 -16.52 -8.84
N GLY A 249 -28.08 -15.20 -8.80
CA GLY A 249 -28.74 -14.51 -7.69
C GLY A 249 -27.90 -14.46 -6.43
N ASN A 250 -26.56 -14.56 -6.55
CA ASN A 250 -25.65 -14.44 -5.44
C ASN A 250 -25.35 -12.98 -5.07
N LEU A 251 -24.95 -12.78 -3.82
CA LEU A 251 -24.58 -11.49 -3.27
C LEU A 251 -23.11 -11.16 -3.60
N LEU A 252 -22.86 -9.94 -4.01
CA LEU A 252 -21.54 -9.35 -4.16
C LEU A 252 -21.14 -8.66 -2.86
N VAL A 253 -19.97 -8.98 -2.33
CA VAL A 253 -19.46 -8.45 -1.05
C VAL A 253 -18.11 -7.79 -1.30
N SER A 254 -17.99 -6.50 -0.93
CA SER A 254 -16.71 -5.80 -0.81
C SER A 254 -16.44 -5.62 0.67
N ILE A 255 -15.41 -6.28 1.19
CA ILE A 255 -15.15 -6.34 2.62
C ILE A 255 -14.10 -5.30 3.03
N ASP A 256 -14.29 -4.64 4.17
CA ASP A 256 -13.32 -3.77 4.84
C ASP A 256 -13.10 -4.30 6.26
N PHE A 257 -11.88 -4.22 6.75
CA PHE A 257 -11.55 -4.67 8.10
C PHE A 257 -11.10 -3.51 8.99
N SER A 258 -11.34 -3.65 10.28
CA SER A 258 -10.83 -2.75 11.30
C SER A 258 -9.43 -3.16 11.70
N LYS A 259 -8.44 -2.25 11.57
CA LYS A 259 -7.07 -2.47 12.08
C LYS A 259 -6.43 -3.80 11.61
N TYR A 260 -6.53 -4.07 10.33
CA TYR A 260 -6.17 -5.36 9.74
C TYR A 260 -4.76 -5.84 10.12
N ASP A 261 -3.71 -5.00 9.89
CA ASP A 261 -2.32 -5.33 10.22
C ASP A 261 -2.15 -5.72 11.71
N GLN A 262 -2.89 -5.06 12.62
CA GLN A 262 -2.86 -5.38 14.05
C GLN A 262 -3.47 -6.75 14.36
N SER A 263 -4.41 -7.19 13.54
CA SER A 263 -5.13 -8.46 13.71
C SER A 263 -4.35 -9.68 13.21
N ILE A 264 -3.34 -9.48 12.34
CA ILE A 264 -2.46 -10.56 11.86
C ILE A 264 -1.42 -10.88 12.95
N ASN A 265 -1.87 -11.49 14.04
CA ASN A 265 -1.06 -11.81 15.20
C ASN A 265 0.02 -12.87 14.90
N PRO A 266 1.00 -13.14 15.81
CA PRO A 266 2.08 -14.10 15.56
C PRO A 266 1.63 -15.51 15.21
N GLU A 267 0.54 -16.00 15.79
CA GLU A 267 -0.01 -17.31 15.53
C GLU A 267 -0.59 -17.39 14.10
N LEU A 268 -1.28 -16.34 13.65
CA LEU A 268 -1.78 -16.26 12.28
C LEU A 268 -0.63 -16.11 11.28
N GLN A 269 0.40 -15.30 11.60
CA GLN A 269 1.62 -15.20 10.80
C GLN A 269 2.30 -16.57 10.65
N ALA A 270 2.35 -17.37 11.72
CA ALA A 270 2.88 -18.74 11.67
C ALA A 270 2.03 -19.66 10.76
N LYS A 271 0.71 -19.49 10.76
CA LYS A 271 -0.19 -20.22 9.84
C LYS A 271 0.03 -19.82 8.38
N VAL A 272 0.24 -18.54 8.08
CA VAL A 272 0.65 -18.09 6.75
C VAL A 272 2.00 -18.71 6.35
N GLY A 273 2.89 -18.88 7.31
CA GLY A 273 4.17 -19.59 7.11
C GLY A 273 4.03 -21.02 6.65
N GLU A 274 2.97 -21.74 7.03
CA GLU A 274 2.68 -23.07 6.49
C GLU A 274 2.46 -23.02 4.96
N TYR A 275 1.81 -21.97 4.45
CA TYR A 275 1.70 -21.74 3.01
C TYR A 275 3.07 -21.57 2.35
N TYR A 276 3.96 -20.78 2.93
CA TYR A 276 5.30 -20.57 2.38
C TYR A 276 6.11 -21.87 2.37
N LYS A 277 6.10 -22.63 3.46
CA LYS A 277 6.77 -23.94 3.53
C LYS A 277 6.24 -24.92 2.49
N ALA A 278 4.96 -24.85 2.14
CA ALA A 278 4.38 -25.73 1.14
C ALA A 278 4.78 -25.38 -0.31
N VAL A 279 5.12 -24.12 -0.61
CA VAL A 279 5.52 -23.69 -1.97
C VAL A 279 7.02 -23.65 -2.18
N PHE A 280 7.84 -23.60 -1.13
CA PHE A 280 9.30 -23.69 -1.20
C PHE A 280 9.80 -25.13 -1.00
N GLN A 281 11.05 -25.38 -1.38
CA GLN A 281 11.71 -26.66 -1.08
C GLN A 281 11.84 -26.85 0.43
N SER A 282 11.59 -28.06 0.91
CA SER A 282 11.63 -28.39 2.35
C SER A 282 12.97 -28.10 3.02
N SER A 283 14.07 -28.05 2.26
CA SER A 283 15.39 -27.64 2.77
C SER A 283 15.45 -26.18 3.26
N PHE A 284 14.44 -25.36 2.97
CA PHE A 284 14.33 -23.98 3.42
C PHE A 284 13.26 -23.77 4.51
N SER A 285 12.70 -24.85 5.06
CA SER A 285 11.64 -24.73 6.07
C SER A 285 12.11 -24.00 7.33
N ASP A 286 13.31 -24.31 7.81
CA ASP A 286 13.89 -23.66 8.99
C ASP A 286 14.18 -22.16 8.73
N ASP A 287 14.66 -21.82 7.53
CA ASP A 287 14.87 -20.41 7.13
C ASP A 287 13.54 -19.62 7.11
N ILE A 288 12.46 -20.25 6.65
CA ILE A 288 11.12 -19.65 6.61
C ILE A 288 10.59 -19.47 8.04
N ASP A 289 10.72 -20.48 8.90
CA ASP A 289 10.30 -20.38 10.30
C ASP A 289 11.08 -19.28 11.04
N GLU A 290 12.40 -19.16 10.81
CA GLU A 290 13.23 -18.08 11.35
C GLU A 290 12.76 -16.71 10.85
N LEU A 291 12.50 -16.58 9.55
CA LEU A 291 12.04 -15.34 8.93
C LEU A 291 10.71 -14.86 9.55
N ILE A 292 9.73 -15.76 9.69
CA ILE A 292 8.44 -15.47 10.30
C ILE A 292 8.60 -15.10 11.76
N HIS A 293 9.43 -15.83 12.51
CA HIS A 293 9.68 -15.55 13.91
C HIS A 293 10.30 -14.18 14.11
N ILE A 294 11.32 -13.81 13.33
CA ILE A 294 11.94 -12.49 13.40
C ILE A 294 10.89 -11.40 13.10
N LYS A 295 10.14 -11.55 12.02
CA LYS A 295 9.12 -10.59 11.60
C LYS A 295 8.04 -10.38 12.68
N ALA A 296 7.51 -11.46 13.24
CA ALA A 296 6.43 -11.42 14.23
C ALA A 296 6.85 -10.93 15.62
N ASN A 297 8.17 -10.85 15.90
CA ASN A 297 8.70 -10.53 17.23
C ASN A 297 9.76 -9.40 17.21
N ILE A 298 9.99 -8.76 16.06
CA ILE A 298 11.00 -7.72 15.96
C ILE A 298 10.70 -6.58 16.92
N LYS A 299 11.67 -6.22 17.78
CA LYS A 299 11.53 -5.10 18.71
C LYS A 299 11.25 -3.79 17.97
N ILE A 300 10.53 -2.88 18.61
CA ILE A 300 10.08 -1.62 18.00
C ILE A 300 10.57 -0.44 18.83
N VAL A 301 11.40 0.41 18.21
CA VAL A 301 11.80 1.70 18.78
C VAL A 301 10.74 2.74 18.44
N SER A 302 10.17 3.34 19.47
CA SER A 302 9.15 4.39 19.38
C SER A 302 9.47 5.54 20.34
N PRO A 303 8.74 6.67 20.34
CA PRO A 303 8.89 7.71 21.33
C PRO A 303 8.70 7.25 22.78
N THR A 304 8.07 6.11 23.02
CA THR A 304 7.85 5.55 24.37
C THR A 304 8.94 4.58 24.83
N GLY A 305 9.94 4.27 23.97
CA GLY A 305 11.03 3.34 24.27
C GLY A 305 11.11 2.19 23.31
N ILE A 306 11.81 1.12 23.69
CA ILE A 306 11.89 -0.13 22.95
C ILE A 306 10.82 -1.09 23.47
N THR A 307 9.86 -1.42 22.60
CA THR A 307 8.84 -2.42 22.92
C THR A 307 9.25 -3.78 22.34
N SER A 308 9.02 -4.87 23.07
CA SER A 308 9.34 -6.24 22.68
C SER A 308 8.12 -7.16 22.88
N GLY A 309 8.14 -8.30 22.22
CA GLY A 309 7.09 -9.31 22.26
C GLY A 309 6.46 -9.54 20.90
N GLY A 310 5.61 -10.55 20.80
CA GLY A 310 4.86 -10.83 19.58
C GLY A 310 3.87 -9.72 19.26
N HIS A 311 3.77 -9.36 17.98
CA HIS A 311 2.93 -8.27 17.52
C HIS A 311 2.30 -8.54 16.16
N GLY A 312 1.33 -7.71 15.78
CA GLY A 312 0.68 -7.73 14.47
C GLY A 312 1.64 -7.55 13.30
N GLU A 313 1.15 -7.65 12.08
CA GLU A 313 1.97 -7.55 10.86
C GLU A 313 2.69 -6.20 10.78
N PRO A 314 4.02 -6.15 10.69
CA PRO A 314 4.76 -4.89 10.62
C PRO A 314 4.71 -4.31 9.20
N SER A 315 3.88 -3.28 8.99
CA SER A 315 3.75 -2.54 7.73
C SER A 315 5.08 -1.95 7.23
N GLY A 316 5.99 -2.75 6.75
CA GLY A 316 7.34 -2.38 6.30
C GLY A 316 8.15 -3.62 5.96
N SER A 317 7.65 -4.79 6.31
CA SER A 317 8.09 -6.09 5.81
C SER A 317 7.84 -6.19 4.31
N ALA A 318 8.69 -6.93 3.60
CA ALA A 318 8.44 -7.28 2.22
C ALA A 318 7.19 -8.16 2.06
N PHE A 319 6.82 -8.89 3.09
CA PHE A 319 5.71 -9.84 3.09
C PHE A 319 4.35 -9.24 3.46
N THR A 320 4.27 -8.01 3.98
CA THR A 320 3.01 -7.44 4.50
C THR A 320 1.81 -7.72 3.59
N ASN A 321 1.90 -7.37 2.30
CA ASN A 321 0.78 -7.59 1.37
C ASN A 321 0.47 -9.07 1.11
N GLU A 322 1.48 -9.93 1.12
CA GLU A 322 1.30 -11.37 0.90
C GLU A 322 0.71 -12.04 2.15
N ASP A 323 1.21 -11.70 3.33
CA ASP A 323 0.69 -12.22 4.59
C ASP A 323 -0.77 -11.85 4.77
N ASP A 324 -1.11 -10.58 4.54
CA ASP A 324 -2.47 -10.07 4.60
C ASP A 324 -3.39 -10.80 3.62
N SER A 325 -2.96 -10.91 2.36
CA SER A 325 -3.76 -11.57 1.32
C SER A 325 -3.95 -13.06 1.55
N ILE A 326 -2.89 -13.77 1.98
CA ILE A 326 -2.94 -15.22 2.24
C ILE A 326 -3.78 -15.50 3.50
N ALA A 327 -3.62 -14.72 4.57
CA ALA A 327 -4.43 -14.85 5.78
C ALA A 327 -5.93 -14.69 5.45
N GLN A 328 -6.28 -13.63 4.72
CA GLN A 328 -7.65 -13.38 4.29
C GLN A 328 -8.19 -14.53 3.43
N HIS A 329 -7.39 -14.99 2.46
CA HIS A 329 -7.77 -16.11 1.59
C HIS A 329 -8.00 -17.42 2.36
N CYS A 330 -7.10 -17.78 3.28
CA CYS A 330 -7.20 -19.01 4.05
C CYS A 330 -8.46 -19.01 4.94
N ILE A 331 -8.73 -17.88 5.60
CA ILE A 331 -9.92 -17.73 6.45
C ILE A 331 -11.20 -17.75 5.61
N ALA A 332 -11.24 -17.05 4.48
CA ALA A 332 -12.37 -17.08 3.57
C ALA A 332 -12.67 -18.50 3.08
N ARG A 333 -11.64 -19.22 2.65
CA ARG A 333 -11.73 -20.62 2.18
C ARG A 333 -12.19 -21.58 3.27
N GLN A 334 -11.74 -21.38 4.52
CA GLN A 334 -12.13 -22.20 5.67
C GLN A 334 -13.66 -22.21 5.88
N SER A 335 -14.33 -21.11 5.57
CA SER A 335 -15.80 -21.04 5.66
C SER A 335 -16.52 -21.90 4.64
N LYS A 336 -15.89 -22.19 3.48
CA LYS A 336 -16.49 -22.83 2.29
C LYS A 336 -17.73 -22.08 1.74
N ILE A 337 -17.87 -20.79 2.06
CA ILE A 337 -19.00 -19.95 1.67
C ILE A 337 -18.76 -19.21 0.36
N PRO A 338 -17.58 -18.57 0.14
CA PRO A 338 -17.31 -17.92 -1.14
C PRO A 338 -17.38 -18.93 -2.29
N VAL A 339 -17.98 -18.51 -3.39
CA VAL A 339 -18.02 -19.34 -4.59
C VAL A 339 -16.62 -19.42 -5.19
N GLU A 340 -16.11 -20.63 -5.37
CA GLU A 340 -14.75 -20.87 -5.86
C GLU A 340 -14.54 -20.22 -7.24
N GLY A 341 -13.45 -19.50 -7.39
CA GLY A 341 -13.12 -18.77 -8.62
C GLY A 341 -13.79 -17.40 -8.76
N TYR A 342 -14.68 -17.01 -7.84
CA TYR A 342 -15.43 -15.75 -7.89
C TYR A 342 -15.16 -14.88 -6.67
N PHE A 343 -13.88 -14.63 -6.41
CA PHE A 343 -13.39 -13.67 -5.41
C PHE A 343 -12.01 -13.14 -5.82
N ASP A 344 -11.65 -11.96 -5.33
CA ASP A 344 -10.32 -11.35 -5.53
C ASP A 344 -9.84 -10.69 -4.25
N ILE A 345 -8.53 -10.78 -3.95
CA ILE A 345 -7.96 -10.32 -2.68
C ILE A 345 -6.64 -9.61 -2.92
N GLN A 346 -6.46 -8.45 -2.28
CA GLN A 346 -5.23 -7.70 -2.29
C GLN A 346 -4.98 -7.02 -0.93
N GLY A 347 -4.16 -7.63 -0.09
CA GLY A 347 -3.95 -7.15 1.28
C GLY A 347 -5.22 -7.31 2.11
N ASP A 348 -5.66 -6.19 2.69
CA ASP A 348 -6.92 -6.07 3.45
C ASP A 348 -8.15 -5.88 2.55
N ASP A 349 -7.98 -5.47 1.29
CA ASP A 349 -9.08 -5.37 0.33
C ASP A 349 -9.48 -6.75 -0.20
N GLY A 350 -10.77 -7.12 -0.10
CA GLY A 350 -11.30 -8.37 -0.63
C GLY A 350 -12.71 -8.21 -1.22
N VAL A 351 -12.97 -8.90 -2.33
CA VAL A 351 -14.30 -8.99 -2.93
C VAL A 351 -14.69 -10.44 -3.12
N TYR A 352 -15.96 -10.75 -2.87
CA TYR A 352 -16.46 -12.12 -2.85
C TYR A 352 -17.86 -12.22 -3.45
N MET A 353 -18.12 -13.35 -4.09
CA MET A 353 -19.47 -13.78 -4.42
C MET A 353 -19.92 -14.83 -3.40
N VAL A 354 -21.01 -14.58 -2.71
CA VAL A 354 -21.55 -15.47 -1.65
C VAL A 354 -23.04 -15.68 -1.81
N ASN A 355 -23.56 -16.80 -1.31
CA ASN A 355 -25.00 -16.97 -1.20
C ASN A 355 -25.56 -15.95 -0.19
N PRO A 356 -26.65 -15.20 -0.49
CA PRO A 356 -27.23 -14.21 0.41
C PRO A 356 -27.52 -14.74 1.80
N ASP A 357 -28.06 -15.95 1.94
CA ASP A 357 -28.40 -16.58 3.22
C ASP A 357 -27.17 -16.94 4.07
N SER A 358 -25.97 -16.93 3.48
CA SER A 358 -24.72 -17.30 4.13
C SER A 358 -23.86 -16.08 4.52
N TYR A 359 -24.29 -14.86 4.22
CA TYR A 359 -23.48 -13.65 4.45
C TYR A 359 -23.09 -13.46 5.91
N ASP A 360 -24.03 -13.55 6.85
CA ASP A 360 -23.75 -13.37 8.27
C ASP A 360 -22.78 -14.43 8.81
N THR A 361 -22.90 -15.67 8.30
CA THR A 361 -21.98 -16.75 8.65
C THR A 361 -20.59 -16.48 8.07
N PHE A 362 -20.51 -15.92 6.87
CA PHE A 362 -19.25 -15.53 6.24
C PHE A 362 -18.50 -14.45 7.04
N VAL A 363 -19.20 -13.38 7.41
CA VAL A 363 -18.66 -12.33 8.29
C VAL A 363 -18.23 -12.89 9.64
N SER A 364 -19.09 -13.70 10.26
CA SER A 364 -18.81 -14.34 11.56
C SER A 364 -17.54 -15.21 11.50
N ASN A 365 -17.28 -15.85 10.36
CA ASN A 365 -16.07 -16.66 10.20
C ASN A 365 -14.79 -15.81 10.25
N PHE A 366 -14.76 -14.62 9.65
CA PHE A 366 -13.61 -13.71 9.78
C PHE A 366 -13.42 -13.28 11.24
N ASN A 367 -14.51 -12.85 11.89
CA ASN A 367 -14.45 -12.42 13.29
C ASN A 367 -13.97 -13.54 14.22
N LYS A 368 -14.37 -14.79 13.95
CA LYS A 368 -13.91 -15.98 14.70
C LYS A 368 -12.40 -16.16 14.64
N PHE A 369 -11.78 -15.82 13.50
CA PHE A 369 -10.32 -15.88 13.31
C PHE A 369 -9.62 -14.55 13.59
N GLY A 370 -10.29 -13.63 14.30
CA GLY A 370 -9.69 -12.39 14.79
C GLY A 370 -9.62 -11.25 13.78
N LEU A 371 -10.16 -11.43 12.57
CA LEU A 371 -10.27 -10.35 11.57
C LEU A 371 -11.62 -9.64 11.74
N ASP A 372 -11.61 -8.47 12.37
CA ASP A 372 -12.80 -7.68 12.67
C ASP A 372 -13.34 -6.99 11.41
N VAL A 373 -14.49 -7.47 10.90
CA VAL A 373 -15.13 -6.92 9.72
C VAL A 373 -15.83 -5.61 10.05
N ASN A 374 -15.43 -4.55 9.36
CA ASN A 374 -16.05 -3.23 9.48
C ASN A 374 -17.34 -3.15 8.63
N LEU A 375 -18.48 -3.44 9.23
CA LEU A 375 -19.76 -3.47 8.53
C LEU A 375 -20.19 -2.09 7.97
N GLU A 376 -19.75 -0.99 8.58
CA GLU A 376 -20.10 0.37 8.09
C GLU A 376 -19.37 0.72 6.79
N LYS A 377 -18.19 0.14 6.56
CA LYS A 377 -17.39 0.38 5.36
C LYS A 377 -17.47 -0.76 4.34
N SER A 378 -17.83 -1.94 4.79
CA SER A 378 -18.11 -3.06 3.89
C SER A 378 -19.37 -2.80 3.08
N THR A 379 -19.37 -3.24 1.82
CA THR A 379 -20.50 -3.03 0.91
C THR A 379 -21.04 -4.37 0.43
N THR A 380 -22.36 -4.53 0.48
CA THR A 380 -23.06 -5.65 -0.13
C THR A 380 -24.00 -5.17 -1.24
N SER A 381 -24.01 -5.84 -2.36
CA SER A 381 -24.85 -5.48 -3.50
C SER A 381 -25.23 -6.70 -4.34
N MET A 382 -26.35 -6.61 -5.07
CA MET A 382 -26.71 -7.55 -6.13
C MET A 382 -26.20 -7.12 -7.50
N VAL A 383 -25.53 -5.94 -7.58
CA VAL A 383 -25.28 -5.27 -8.86
C VAL A 383 -23.82 -4.88 -9.06
N PHE A 384 -23.13 -4.40 -8.03
CA PHE A 384 -21.81 -3.77 -8.15
C PHE A 384 -20.82 -4.21 -7.07
N LEU A 385 -19.55 -3.95 -7.32
CA LEU A 385 -18.44 -4.09 -6.36
C LEU A 385 -17.68 -2.79 -6.21
N THR A 386 -17.12 -2.56 -5.02
CA THR A 386 -16.05 -1.58 -4.79
C THR A 386 -14.76 -2.32 -4.45
N TYR A 387 -13.69 -2.05 -5.19
CA TYR A 387 -12.41 -2.74 -4.99
C TYR A 387 -11.23 -1.84 -5.35
N LEU A 388 -10.20 -1.82 -4.52
CA LEU A 388 -9.00 -1.00 -4.74
C LEU A 388 -9.32 0.46 -5.06
N GLN A 389 -10.25 1.04 -4.31
CA GLN A 389 -10.73 2.42 -4.44
C GLN A 389 -11.47 2.74 -5.76
N ASN A 390 -11.91 1.75 -6.50
CA ASN A 390 -12.71 1.89 -7.71
C ASN A 390 -14.10 1.29 -7.54
N LEU A 391 -15.07 1.87 -8.24
CA LEU A 391 -16.40 1.29 -8.43
C LEU A 391 -16.42 0.45 -9.72
N TYR A 392 -16.94 -0.76 -9.63
CA TYR A 392 -17.23 -1.65 -10.77
C TYR A 392 -18.75 -1.85 -10.85
N HIS A 393 -19.39 -1.13 -11.76
CA HIS A 393 -20.84 -1.13 -11.91
C HIS A 393 -21.24 -1.38 -13.38
N PRO A 394 -22.21 -2.29 -13.68
CA PRO A 394 -22.62 -2.63 -15.05
C PRO A 394 -23.09 -1.45 -15.89
N PHE A 395 -23.53 -0.35 -15.25
CA PHE A 395 -23.89 0.88 -15.95
C PHE A 395 -22.76 1.43 -16.83
N TYR A 396 -21.50 1.20 -16.42
CA TYR A 396 -20.30 1.68 -17.13
C TYR A 396 -19.69 0.63 -18.04
N ARG A 397 -20.39 -0.46 -18.33
CA ARG A 397 -19.89 -1.53 -19.20
C ARG A 397 -19.48 -0.98 -20.56
N THR A 398 -18.29 -1.35 -21.00
CA THR A 398 -17.77 -0.95 -22.32
C THR A 398 -18.45 -1.72 -23.46
N ALA A 399 -18.23 -1.26 -24.70
CA ALA A 399 -18.75 -1.96 -25.88
C ALA A 399 -18.20 -3.39 -26.04
N GLU A 400 -16.96 -3.62 -25.52
CA GLU A 400 -16.30 -4.92 -25.50
C GLU A 400 -16.84 -5.84 -24.40
N GLY A 401 -17.74 -5.35 -23.55
CA GLY A 401 -18.40 -6.11 -22.51
C GLY A 401 -17.74 -6.07 -21.13
N THR A 402 -16.60 -5.41 -20.96
CA THR A 402 -15.89 -5.28 -19.67
C THR A 402 -16.52 -4.20 -18.80
N ILE A 403 -16.59 -4.43 -17.49
CA ILE A 403 -16.95 -3.43 -16.48
C ILE A 403 -15.65 -2.81 -15.94
N PRO A 404 -15.30 -1.59 -16.37
CA PRO A 404 -14.06 -0.97 -15.94
C PRO A 404 -14.16 -0.44 -14.51
N GLY A 405 -13.01 -0.31 -13.83
CA GLY A 405 -12.93 0.41 -12.57
C GLY A 405 -13.10 1.92 -12.78
N ILE A 406 -14.00 2.52 -12.02
CA ILE A 406 -14.28 3.96 -12.03
C ILE A 406 -13.66 4.59 -10.80
N TYR A 407 -12.62 5.42 -11.00
CA TYR A 407 -11.92 6.13 -9.94
C TYR A 407 -12.54 7.51 -9.70
N PRO A 408 -12.81 7.89 -8.43
CA PRO A 408 -13.51 9.15 -8.13
C PRO A 408 -12.68 10.40 -8.46
N THR A 409 -13.34 11.40 -9.05
CA THR A 409 -12.72 12.65 -9.48
C THR A 409 -12.27 13.54 -8.32
N TYR A 410 -13.06 13.65 -7.25
CA TYR A 410 -12.68 14.44 -6.05
C TYR A 410 -11.46 13.82 -5.35
N ARG A 411 -11.34 12.50 -5.35
CA ARG A 411 -10.14 11.83 -4.85
C ARG A 411 -8.91 12.15 -5.71
N ALA A 412 -9.06 12.14 -7.03
CA ALA A 412 -7.99 12.53 -7.95
C ALA A 412 -7.58 13.98 -7.73
N LEU A 413 -8.54 14.91 -7.63
CA LEU A 413 -8.28 16.32 -7.37
C LEU A 413 -7.57 16.54 -6.04
N ASN A 414 -7.99 15.86 -4.96
CA ASN A 414 -7.30 15.90 -3.68
C ASN A 414 -5.82 15.51 -3.81
N ARG A 415 -5.54 14.42 -4.51
CA ARG A 415 -4.17 13.94 -4.75
C ARG A 415 -3.37 14.87 -5.65
N ILE A 416 -3.99 15.54 -6.60
CA ILE A 416 -3.34 16.55 -7.44
C ILE A 416 -2.96 17.77 -6.59
N CYS A 417 -3.85 18.26 -5.72
CA CYS A 417 -3.64 19.44 -4.89
C CYS A 417 -2.62 19.21 -3.77
N TYR A 418 -2.74 18.09 -3.05
CA TYR A 418 -1.96 17.83 -1.84
C TYR A 418 -0.94 16.71 -2.05
N LEU A 419 0.31 16.97 -1.66
CA LEU A 419 1.36 15.96 -1.60
C LEU A 419 1.37 15.30 -0.22
N GLU A 420 1.72 14.01 -0.19
CA GLU A 420 1.88 13.26 1.07
C GLU A 420 3.20 13.62 1.77
N ARG A 421 4.24 13.91 0.98
CA ARG A 421 5.59 14.22 1.49
C ARG A 421 6.36 15.06 0.49
N TYR A 422 7.41 15.70 0.97
CA TYR A 422 8.43 16.31 0.13
C TYR A 422 9.19 15.22 -0.65
N ILE A 423 9.41 15.48 -1.95
CA ILE A 423 10.22 14.62 -2.80
C ILE A 423 11.35 15.47 -3.37
N ASN A 424 12.59 15.07 -3.11
CA ASN A 424 13.76 15.74 -3.64
C ASN A 424 14.10 15.21 -5.04
N PHE A 425 13.31 15.60 -6.02
CA PHE A 425 13.52 15.23 -7.42
C PHE A 425 14.71 15.97 -8.06
N MET A 426 15.14 17.10 -7.48
CA MET A 426 16.25 17.90 -8.03
C MET A 426 17.61 17.19 -7.89
N GLU A 427 17.80 16.35 -6.88
CA GLU A 427 19.02 15.54 -6.71
C GLU A 427 19.27 14.60 -7.90
N SER A 428 18.21 14.16 -8.59
CA SER A 428 18.30 13.31 -9.78
C SER A 428 18.37 14.08 -11.10
N GLY A 429 18.40 15.43 -11.05
CA GLY A 429 18.39 16.30 -12.23
C GLY A 429 17.04 16.45 -12.91
N LEU A 430 15.97 15.90 -12.32
CA LEU A 430 14.61 16.02 -12.82
C LEU A 430 14.06 17.42 -12.53
N LEU A 431 13.54 18.09 -13.55
CA LEU A 431 12.94 19.42 -13.40
C LEU A 431 11.55 19.31 -12.77
N GLY A 432 11.24 20.24 -11.83
CA GLY A 432 9.95 20.28 -11.16
C GLY A 432 8.77 20.33 -12.12
N ARG A 433 8.89 21.06 -13.24
CA ARG A 433 7.84 21.11 -14.28
C ARG A 433 7.50 19.74 -14.85
N ASP A 434 8.51 18.93 -15.15
CA ASP A 434 8.32 17.60 -15.72
C ASP A 434 7.80 16.62 -14.66
N TYR A 435 8.36 16.69 -13.45
CA TYR A 435 7.86 15.89 -12.32
C TYR A 435 6.37 16.11 -12.06
N PHE A 436 5.94 17.36 -11.88
CA PHE A 436 4.53 17.66 -11.56
C PHE A 436 3.60 17.39 -12.74
N ALA A 437 4.03 17.63 -13.99
CA ALA A 437 3.24 17.28 -15.16
C ALA A 437 3.01 15.76 -15.26
N ILE A 438 4.06 14.94 -15.12
CA ILE A 438 3.92 13.48 -15.17
C ILE A 438 3.09 12.96 -14.00
N ARG A 439 3.34 13.45 -12.78
CA ARG A 439 2.55 13.09 -11.60
C ARG A 439 1.07 13.40 -11.79
N THR A 440 0.73 14.57 -12.29
CA THR A 440 -0.66 14.98 -12.51
C THR A 440 -1.32 14.11 -13.59
N LEU A 441 -0.62 13.86 -14.72
CA LEU A 441 -1.10 12.96 -15.77
C LEU A 441 -1.34 11.54 -15.25
N SER A 442 -0.44 11.02 -14.41
CA SER A 442 -0.60 9.71 -13.79
C SER A 442 -1.83 9.62 -12.88
N ILE A 443 -2.13 10.69 -12.14
CA ILE A 443 -3.34 10.74 -11.30
C ILE A 443 -4.59 10.84 -12.16
N LEU A 444 -4.59 11.66 -13.20
CA LEU A 444 -5.71 11.78 -14.15
C LEU A 444 -5.98 10.48 -14.91
N GLU A 445 -4.93 9.71 -15.25
CA GLU A 445 -5.09 8.42 -15.93
C GLU A 445 -5.94 7.44 -15.12
N ASN A 446 -5.94 7.51 -13.79
CA ASN A 446 -6.82 6.68 -12.98
C ASN A 446 -8.31 6.94 -13.24
N CYS A 447 -8.64 8.17 -13.65
CA CYS A 447 -10.01 8.57 -13.98
C CYS A 447 -10.38 8.27 -15.45
N LYS A 448 -9.54 7.59 -16.23
CA LYS A 448 -9.73 7.35 -17.68
C LYS A 448 -11.06 6.72 -18.08
N ASN A 449 -11.70 6.04 -17.15
CA ASN A 449 -13.01 5.39 -17.36
C ASN A 449 -14.16 6.16 -16.69
N HIS A 450 -13.87 7.26 -15.97
CA HIS A 450 -14.92 8.07 -15.34
C HIS A 450 -15.74 8.81 -16.38
N PRO A 451 -17.10 8.88 -16.24
CA PRO A 451 -17.96 9.57 -17.21
C PRO A 451 -17.62 11.06 -17.42
N TYR A 452 -17.03 11.71 -16.41
CA TYR A 452 -16.58 13.12 -16.48
C TYR A 452 -15.07 13.27 -16.63
N PHE A 453 -14.40 12.29 -17.22
CA PHE A 453 -12.94 12.29 -17.39
C PHE A 453 -12.45 13.47 -18.26
N GLU A 454 -13.12 13.72 -19.39
CA GLU A 454 -12.70 14.80 -20.31
C GLU A 454 -12.83 16.16 -19.67
N GLU A 455 -13.90 16.37 -18.90
CA GLU A 455 -14.15 17.62 -18.17
C GLU A 455 -13.13 17.82 -17.05
N LEU A 456 -12.79 16.77 -16.30
CA LEU A 456 -11.74 16.83 -15.27
C LEU A 456 -10.37 17.16 -15.87
N VAL A 457 -9.99 16.51 -16.96
CA VAL A 457 -8.71 16.76 -17.65
C VAL A 457 -8.68 18.20 -18.18
N SER A 458 -9.77 18.69 -18.79
CA SER A 458 -9.89 20.07 -19.29
C SER A 458 -9.77 21.08 -18.17
N PHE A 459 -10.44 20.85 -17.04
CA PHE A 459 -10.37 21.69 -15.84
C PHE A 459 -8.91 21.76 -15.32
N VAL A 460 -8.28 20.62 -15.06
CA VAL A 460 -6.91 20.56 -14.53
C VAL A 460 -5.92 21.19 -15.51
N LEU A 461 -6.04 20.93 -16.82
CA LEU A 461 -5.21 21.54 -17.86
C LEU A 461 -5.31 23.08 -17.85
N SER A 462 -6.51 23.63 -17.68
CA SER A 462 -6.73 25.09 -17.62
C SER A 462 -6.04 25.76 -16.44
N LYS A 463 -5.78 25.01 -15.37
CA LYS A 463 -5.14 25.49 -14.13
C LYS A 463 -3.65 25.13 -14.04
N ASP A 464 -3.18 24.17 -14.82
CA ASP A 464 -1.78 23.74 -14.74
C ASP A 464 -0.82 24.78 -15.33
N LYS A 465 0.17 25.17 -14.54
CA LYS A 465 1.19 26.15 -14.93
C LYS A 465 2.03 25.71 -16.15
N TYR A 466 2.18 24.40 -16.33
CA TYR A 466 3.07 23.79 -17.32
C TYR A 466 2.31 23.12 -18.46
N ASN A 467 1.00 23.36 -18.54
CA ASN A 467 0.09 22.80 -19.55
C ASN A 467 0.17 21.27 -19.66
N LEU A 468 0.45 20.60 -18.57
CA LEU A 468 0.60 19.14 -18.49
C LEU A 468 1.50 18.56 -19.60
N SER A 469 2.58 19.28 -19.94
CA SER A 469 3.45 18.97 -21.07
C SER A 469 4.87 18.64 -20.60
N PRO A 470 5.12 17.39 -20.17
CA PRO A 470 6.48 16.97 -19.84
C PRO A 470 7.33 16.92 -21.11
N SER A 471 8.59 17.31 -20.99
CA SER A 471 9.56 17.19 -22.08
C SER A 471 9.97 15.73 -22.31
N ALA A 472 10.44 15.39 -23.52
CA ALA A 472 10.96 14.04 -23.79
C ALA A 472 12.14 13.68 -22.86
N LYS A 473 13.01 14.67 -22.58
CA LYS A 473 14.08 14.51 -21.59
C LYS A 473 13.51 14.31 -20.18
N GLY A 474 12.50 15.09 -19.78
CA GLY A 474 11.85 14.97 -18.47
C GLY A 474 11.20 13.60 -18.25
N ILE A 475 10.59 13.00 -19.29
CA ILE A 475 10.06 11.63 -19.21
C ILE A 475 11.21 10.63 -18.96
N ALA A 476 12.33 10.75 -19.71
CA ALA A 476 13.48 9.86 -19.52
C ALA A 476 14.12 10.03 -18.14
N ASP A 477 14.28 11.27 -17.67
CA ASP A 477 14.81 11.57 -16.34
C ASP A 477 13.87 11.06 -15.22
N TYR A 478 12.56 11.14 -15.42
CA TYR A 478 11.57 10.59 -14.48
C TYR A 478 11.64 9.05 -14.39
N VAL A 479 11.73 8.38 -15.54
CA VAL A 479 11.91 6.91 -15.58
C VAL A 479 13.18 6.51 -14.83
N LYS A 480 14.28 7.22 -15.07
CA LYS A 480 15.55 7.01 -14.36
C LYS A 480 15.38 7.26 -12.85
N PHE A 481 14.79 8.38 -12.46
CA PHE A 481 14.51 8.71 -11.06
C PHE A 481 13.70 7.60 -10.36
N VAL A 482 12.63 7.11 -10.98
CA VAL A 482 11.82 6.03 -10.40
C VAL A 482 12.62 4.73 -10.28
N SER A 483 13.37 4.34 -11.33
CA SER A 483 14.18 3.12 -11.29
C SER A 483 15.28 3.15 -10.22
N GLU A 484 15.89 4.32 -10.00
CA GLU A 484 16.95 4.50 -8.99
C GLU A 484 16.39 4.56 -7.55
N THR A 485 15.14 5.02 -7.38
CA THR A 485 14.56 5.24 -6.06
C THR A 485 13.67 4.08 -5.60
N GLU A 486 12.89 3.47 -6.49
CA GLU A 486 11.90 2.44 -6.15
C GLU A 486 12.42 1.00 -6.27
N GLY A 487 13.65 0.82 -6.77
CA GLY A 487 14.22 -0.49 -7.07
C GLY A 487 13.89 -0.93 -8.49
N PHE A 488 14.68 -1.89 -8.99
CA PHE A 488 14.51 -2.40 -10.34
C PHE A 488 13.31 -3.35 -10.39
N SER A 489 12.25 -2.95 -11.07
CA SER A 489 11.36 -3.89 -11.74
C SER A 489 11.61 -3.78 -13.24
N SER A 490 11.56 -4.87 -13.98
CA SER A 490 11.68 -4.88 -15.44
C SER A 490 10.66 -3.96 -16.10
N ASP A 491 9.55 -3.72 -15.39
CA ASP A 491 8.46 -2.84 -15.79
C ASP A 491 8.36 -1.72 -14.75
N ILE A 492 8.74 -0.50 -15.13
CA ILE A 492 8.48 0.68 -14.35
C ILE A 492 7.01 1.02 -14.57
N ILE A 493 6.20 0.59 -13.64
CA ILE A 493 4.77 0.84 -13.64
C ILE A 493 4.45 1.94 -12.62
N ASN A 494 3.38 2.70 -12.88
CA ASN A 494 2.83 3.57 -11.86
C ASN A 494 2.14 2.72 -10.77
N GLN A 495 1.66 3.35 -9.70
CA GLN A 495 0.98 2.65 -8.59
C GLN A 495 -0.27 1.85 -9.00
N TYR A 496 -0.70 1.95 -10.26
CA TYR A 496 -1.89 1.32 -10.84
C TYR A 496 -1.57 0.30 -11.94
N GLY A 497 -0.31 -0.05 -12.11
CA GLY A 497 0.11 -1.08 -13.05
C GLY A 497 0.46 -0.59 -14.47
N ASP A 498 0.27 0.70 -14.81
CA ASP A 498 0.60 1.22 -16.14
C ASP A 498 2.09 1.54 -16.28
N ASP A 499 2.69 1.18 -17.40
CA ASP A 499 4.09 1.46 -17.71
C ASP A 499 4.36 2.97 -17.87
N VAL A 500 5.20 3.54 -17.01
CA VAL A 500 5.58 4.97 -17.07
C VAL A 500 6.32 5.29 -18.38
N LYS A 501 7.04 4.34 -18.96
CA LYS A 501 7.66 4.49 -20.28
C LYS A 501 6.62 4.68 -21.38
N GLY A 502 5.44 4.10 -21.17
CA GLY A 502 4.29 4.20 -22.06
C GLY A 502 3.42 5.45 -21.89
N ILE A 503 3.88 6.51 -21.17
CA ILE A 503 3.07 7.71 -20.88
C ILE A 503 2.36 8.28 -22.11
N LYS A 504 2.93 8.12 -23.31
CA LYS A 504 2.31 8.56 -24.57
C LYS A 504 1.06 7.76 -24.93
N THR A 505 0.88 6.58 -24.37
CA THR A 505 -0.29 5.73 -24.57
C THR A 505 -1.42 6.04 -23.57
N TRP A 506 -1.13 6.79 -22.51
CA TRP A 506 -2.14 7.15 -21.52
C TRP A 506 -3.25 8.01 -22.13
N LYS A 507 -4.48 7.70 -21.82
CA LYS A 507 -5.65 8.48 -22.30
C LYS A 507 -5.58 9.93 -21.84
N ALA A 508 -5.11 10.18 -20.62
CA ALA A 508 -4.92 11.53 -20.10
C ALA A 508 -3.90 12.33 -20.93
N PHE A 509 -2.76 11.72 -21.29
CA PHE A 509 -1.75 12.37 -22.12
C PHE A 509 -2.27 12.64 -23.54
N GLN A 510 -2.95 11.68 -24.15
CA GLN A 510 -3.52 11.81 -25.49
C GLN A 510 -4.58 12.92 -25.52
N LEU A 511 -5.47 12.95 -24.53
CA LEU A 511 -6.51 13.98 -24.41
C LEU A 511 -5.92 15.37 -24.22
N VAL A 512 -4.92 15.53 -23.35
CA VAL A 512 -4.22 16.81 -23.17
C VAL A 512 -3.61 17.30 -24.49
N ASN A 513 -2.97 16.41 -25.26
CA ASN A 513 -2.41 16.80 -26.55
C ASN A 513 -3.51 17.22 -27.55
N LYS A 514 -4.65 16.53 -27.57
CA LYS A 514 -5.81 16.88 -28.39
C LYS A 514 -6.41 18.25 -28.01
N LEU A 515 -6.52 18.54 -26.72
CA LEU A 515 -7.08 19.80 -26.22
C LEU A 515 -6.16 21.00 -26.43
N ARG A 516 -4.87 20.78 -26.66
CA ARG A 516 -3.85 21.81 -26.92
C ARG A 516 -3.64 22.09 -28.41
N ALA A 517 -4.04 21.15 -29.27
CA ALA A 517 -3.98 21.33 -30.73
C ALA A 517 -5.05 22.25 -31.25
#